data_e978ce10ae3942ad9bbe953391f47eda
#
_entry.id   e978ce10ae3942ad9bbe953391f47eda
#
_cell.length_a   1.000
_cell.length_b   1.000
_cell.length_c   1.000
_cell.angle_alpha   90.00
_cell.angle_beta   90.00
_cell.angle_gamma   90.00
#
_symmetry.space_group_name_H-M   'P 1'
#
loop_
_entity.id
_entity.type
_entity.pdbx_description
1 polymer ?
#
loop_
_entity_poly.entity_id
_entity_poly.type
_entity_poly.pdbx_seq_one_letter_code
_entity_poly.pdbx_strand_id
1 'polypeptide(L)'
;MIDCAVIGGGPVGLVFAILNHSNQNKIQIFEAKKCNALYQDSRALALSNGSRLILEEIGVWEKLKKNITNINRIHTSQVNSFGRTLLEAKEFNEKSLGFIVSYGDLMKTLIEKIEKLNNVEVIYETKVTKCFDDNSLIHLSLQNKNETKVFQSNLVILADGANDKIEGLELQKPLFSLRKTYI
;
A
#
# COMPACT_ATOMS: atom_id res chain seq x y z
N MET A 1 19.05 -15.62 0.57
CA MET A 1 18.87 -14.51 -0.40
C MET A 1 17.37 -14.33 -0.57
N ILE A 2 16.89 -13.11 -0.64
CA ILE A 2 15.49 -12.78 -0.88
C ILE A 2 15.38 -12.32 -2.33
N ASP A 3 14.40 -12.82 -3.09
CA ASP A 3 14.24 -12.42 -4.49
C ASP A 3 13.65 -11.01 -4.59
N CYS A 4 12.68 -10.70 -3.73
CA CYS A 4 12.07 -9.40 -3.67
C CYS A 4 11.81 -8.96 -2.22
N ALA A 5 12.31 -7.79 -1.85
CA ALA A 5 12.03 -7.12 -0.59
C ALA A 5 11.03 -5.99 -0.81
N VAL A 6 9.97 -5.94 -0.01
CA VAL A 6 8.97 -4.87 -0.02
C VAL A 6 9.09 -4.06 1.26
N ILE A 7 9.33 -2.77 1.13
CA ILE A 7 9.42 -1.83 2.25
C ILE A 7 8.05 -1.19 2.46
N GLY A 8 7.39 -1.56 3.55
CA GLY A 8 6.05 -1.11 3.92
C GLY A 8 4.98 -2.19 3.71
N GLY A 9 4.37 -2.62 4.81
CA GLY A 9 3.28 -3.59 4.87
C GLY A 9 1.89 -2.96 4.77
N GLY A 10 1.77 -1.79 4.15
CA GLY A 10 0.49 -1.15 3.85
C GLY A 10 -0.25 -1.84 2.68
N PRO A 11 -1.45 -1.34 2.30
CA PRO A 11 -2.27 -1.96 1.25
C PRO A 11 -1.50 -2.15 -0.06
N VAL A 12 -0.68 -1.17 -0.45
CA VAL A 12 0.08 -1.22 -1.71
C VAL A 12 1.13 -2.34 -1.69
N GLY A 13 1.92 -2.43 -0.59
CA GLY A 13 2.94 -3.47 -0.45
C GLY A 13 2.35 -4.88 -0.40
N LEU A 14 1.25 -5.06 0.34
CA LEU A 14 0.56 -6.36 0.42
C LEU A 14 -0.05 -6.77 -0.92
N VAL A 15 -0.73 -5.84 -1.62
CA VAL A 15 -1.31 -6.12 -2.96
C VAL A 15 -0.21 -6.46 -3.95
N PHE A 16 0.90 -5.71 -3.96
CA PHE A 16 2.06 -6.02 -4.80
C PHE A 16 2.55 -7.45 -4.56
N ALA A 17 2.75 -7.84 -3.30
CA ALA A 17 3.23 -9.16 -2.95
C ALA A 17 2.25 -10.28 -3.35
N ILE A 18 0.94 -10.06 -3.20
CA ILE A 18 -0.09 -11.02 -3.61
C ILE A 18 -0.10 -11.18 -5.14
N LEU A 19 0.01 -10.10 -5.91
CA LEU A 19 0.01 -10.16 -7.38
C LEU A 19 1.26 -10.84 -7.94
N ASN A 20 2.41 -10.66 -7.29
CA ASN A 20 3.70 -11.12 -7.79
C ASN A 20 4.20 -12.42 -7.11
N HIS A 21 3.40 -13.03 -6.24
CA HIS A 21 3.80 -14.28 -5.62
C HIS A 21 3.88 -15.41 -6.66
N SER A 22 4.88 -16.24 -6.54
CA SER A 22 5.04 -17.47 -7.31
C SER A 22 5.76 -18.50 -6.46
N ASN A 23 5.65 -19.78 -6.79
CA ASN A 23 6.35 -20.83 -6.05
C ASN A 23 7.88 -20.74 -6.17
N GLN A 24 8.40 -19.91 -7.08
CA GLN A 24 9.82 -19.77 -7.36
C GLN A 24 10.45 -18.56 -6.66
N ASN A 25 9.67 -17.54 -6.28
CA ASN A 25 10.18 -16.28 -5.74
C ASN A 25 9.85 -16.12 -4.26
N LYS A 26 10.85 -15.81 -3.46
CA LYS A 26 10.67 -15.49 -2.04
C LYS A 26 10.49 -13.97 -1.89
N ILE A 27 9.33 -13.55 -1.40
CA ILE A 27 9.01 -12.14 -1.13
C ILE A 27 9.00 -11.92 0.38
N GLN A 28 9.75 -10.93 0.86
CA GLN A 28 9.68 -10.49 2.25
C GLN A 28 9.22 -9.03 2.33
N ILE A 29 8.23 -8.77 3.18
CA ILE A 29 7.67 -7.46 3.43
C ILE A 29 8.13 -7.00 4.80
N PHE A 30 8.80 -5.84 4.88
CA PHE A 30 9.25 -5.24 6.12
C PHE A 30 8.29 -4.14 6.55
N GLU A 31 7.63 -4.33 7.69
CA GLU A 31 6.66 -3.39 8.25
C GLU A 31 7.14 -2.88 9.61
N ALA A 32 7.23 -1.55 9.75
CA ALA A 32 7.71 -0.91 10.98
C ALA A 32 6.72 -1.03 12.14
N LYS A 33 5.43 -1.16 11.85
CA LYS A 33 4.38 -1.26 12.87
C LYS A 33 4.14 -2.70 13.29
N LYS A 34 3.46 -2.85 14.43
CA LYS A 34 2.89 -4.14 14.85
C LYS A 34 1.70 -4.51 13.98
N CYS A 35 1.49 -5.80 13.77
CA CYS A 35 0.35 -6.31 13.01
C CYS A 35 -0.99 -5.76 13.54
N ASN A 36 -1.21 -5.77 14.86
CA ASN A 36 -2.44 -5.30 15.46
C ASN A 36 -2.74 -3.81 15.20
N ALA A 37 -1.70 -2.98 15.09
CA ALA A 37 -1.87 -1.55 14.80
C ALA A 37 -2.47 -1.28 13.41
N LEU A 38 -2.29 -2.20 12.47
CA LEU A 38 -2.82 -2.09 11.12
C LEU A 38 -4.34 -2.37 11.07
N TYR A 39 -4.84 -3.25 11.94
CA TYR A 39 -6.28 -3.56 12.01
C TYR A 39 -7.09 -2.53 12.78
N GLN A 40 -6.47 -1.85 13.73
CA GLN A 40 -7.14 -0.88 14.61
C GLN A 40 -7.32 0.50 13.95
N ASP A 41 -6.79 0.68 12.75
CA ASP A 41 -6.92 1.93 12.02
C ASP A 41 -8.33 2.04 11.43
N SER A 42 -9.13 2.92 12.00
CA SER A 42 -10.54 3.13 11.62
C SER A 42 -10.73 4.12 10.46
N ARG A 43 -9.65 4.60 9.85
CA ARG A 43 -9.75 5.55 8.73
C ARG A 43 -10.56 4.95 7.59
N ALA A 44 -11.40 5.79 7.00
CA ALA A 44 -12.05 5.46 5.75
C ALA A 44 -11.11 5.71 4.56
N LEU A 45 -11.08 4.79 3.62
CA LEU A 45 -10.38 4.93 2.35
C LEU A 45 -11.37 5.02 1.21
N ALA A 46 -11.15 5.97 0.30
CA ALA A 46 -11.83 6.02 -0.97
C ALA A 46 -11.03 5.22 -2.01
N LEU A 47 -11.63 4.17 -2.54
CA LEU A 47 -11.06 3.32 -3.58
C LEU A 47 -11.68 3.67 -4.93
N SER A 48 -10.85 3.76 -5.96
CA SER A 48 -11.31 3.90 -7.34
C SER A 48 -11.85 2.58 -7.90
N ASN A 49 -12.54 2.63 -9.03
CA ASN A 49 -12.94 1.43 -9.78
C ASN A 49 -11.71 0.58 -10.19
N GLY A 50 -10.59 1.21 -10.54
CA GLY A 50 -9.35 0.50 -10.83
C GLY A 50 -8.83 -0.29 -9.62
N SER A 51 -8.83 0.32 -8.43
CA SER A 51 -8.45 -0.37 -7.20
C SER A 51 -9.39 -1.55 -6.89
N ARG A 52 -10.70 -1.39 -7.15
CA ARG A 52 -11.68 -2.48 -7.01
C ARG A 52 -11.32 -3.68 -7.91
N LEU A 53 -11.02 -3.43 -9.18
CA LEU A 53 -10.66 -4.48 -10.13
C LEU A 53 -9.43 -5.27 -9.67
N ILE A 54 -8.40 -4.59 -9.17
CA ILE A 54 -7.21 -5.24 -8.61
C ILE A 54 -7.58 -6.11 -7.40
N LEU A 55 -8.41 -5.60 -6.48
CA LEU A 55 -8.86 -6.37 -5.32
C LEU A 55 -9.75 -7.56 -5.69
N GLU A 56 -10.51 -7.47 -6.79
CA GLU A 56 -11.25 -8.61 -7.36
C GLU A 56 -10.30 -9.67 -7.91
N GLU A 57 -9.31 -9.26 -8.70
CA GLU A 57 -8.30 -10.14 -9.29
C GLU A 57 -7.57 -10.98 -8.24
N ILE A 58 -7.17 -10.34 -7.13
CA ILE A 58 -6.53 -11.05 -6.02
C ILE A 58 -7.51 -11.78 -5.08
N GLY A 59 -8.81 -11.76 -5.38
CA GLY A 59 -9.85 -12.49 -4.64
C GLY A 59 -10.14 -11.94 -3.23
N VAL A 60 -9.90 -10.66 -3.01
CA VAL A 60 -10.09 -9.98 -1.71
C VAL A 60 -11.42 -9.21 -1.67
N TRP A 61 -11.89 -8.72 -2.82
CA TRP A 61 -13.05 -7.85 -2.93
C TRP A 61 -14.34 -8.40 -2.34
N GLU A 62 -14.66 -9.67 -2.60
CA GLU A 62 -15.91 -10.28 -2.13
C GLU A 62 -16.07 -10.29 -0.59
N LYS A 63 -14.95 -10.37 0.13
CA LYS A 63 -14.97 -10.27 1.59
C LYS A 63 -15.25 -8.85 2.06
N LEU A 64 -14.74 -7.84 1.34
CA LEU A 64 -14.92 -6.42 1.66
C LEU A 64 -16.30 -5.91 1.30
N LYS A 65 -16.92 -6.46 0.27
CA LYS A 65 -18.18 -6.00 -0.35
C LYS A 65 -19.33 -5.83 0.63
N LYS A 66 -19.32 -6.56 1.74
CA LYS A 66 -20.38 -6.48 2.75
C LYS A 66 -20.34 -5.17 3.55
N ASN A 67 -19.19 -4.52 3.65
CA ASN A 67 -18.93 -3.37 4.51
C ASN A 67 -18.50 -2.12 3.71
N ILE A 68 -18.73 -2.10 2.40
CA ILE A 68 -18.39 -0.95 1.56
C ILE A 68 -19.58 0.00 1.40
N THR A 69 -19.27 1.27 1.13
CA THR A 69 -20.25 2.27 0.72
C THR A 69 -19.91 2.81 -0.66
N ASN A 70 -20.88 2.84 -1.58
CA ASN A 70 -20.69 3.36 -2.91
C ASN A 70 -20.58 4.90 -2.88
N ILE A 71 -19.62 5.45 -3.64
CA ILE A 71 -19.51 6.87 -3.90
C ILE A 71 -20.31 7.18 -5.17
N ASN A 72 -21.49 7.74 -5.00
CA ASN A 72 -22.37 8.07 -6.15
C ASN A 72 -22.20 9.52 -6.61
N ARG A 73 -21.65 10.38 -5.74
CA ARG A 73 -21.42 11.81 -6.01
C ARG A 73 -20.08 12.26 -5.45
N ILE A 74 -19.38 13.11 -6.19
CA ILE A 74 -18.19 13.80 -5.74
C ILE A 74 -18.42 15.29 -5.97
N HIS A 75 -18.34 16.07 -4.90
CA HIS A 75 -18.42 17.53 -4.96
C HIS A 75 -17.01 18.09 -4.74
N THR A 76 -16.54 18.86 -5.69
CA THR A 76 -15.24 19.55 -5.61
C THR A 76 -15.45 21.06 -5.65
N SER A 77 -14.90 21.77 -4.67
CA SER A 77 -14.85 23.21 -4.61
C SER A 77 -13.47 23.67 -4.16
N GLN A 78 -13.06 24.83 -4.59
CA GLN A 78 -11.79 25.42 -4.18
C GLN A 78 -12.06 26.59 -3.22
N VAL A 79 -11.31 26.61 -2.13
CA VAL A 79 -11.38 27.73 -1.16
C VAL A 79 -10.98 29.03 -1.85
N ASN A 80 -11.77 30.09 -1.64
CA ASN A 80 -11.59 31.41 -2.25
C ASN A 80 -11.70 31.47 -3.78
N SER A 81 -12.32 30.46 -4.41
CA SER A 81 -12.62 30.44 -5.84
C SER A 81 -14.12 30.36 -6.06
N PHE A 82 -14.60 31.05 -7.11
CA PHE A 82 -15.98 30.89 -7.55
C PHE A 82 -16.12 29.64 -8.40
N GLY A 83 -17.14 28.86 -8.08
CA GLY A 83 -17.50 27.65 -8.83
C GLY A 83 -17.33 26.37 -8.01
N ARG A 84 -18.08 25.40 -8.42
CA ARG A 84 -18.08 24.02 -7.87
C ARG A 84 -18.28 23.04 -9.00
N THR A 85 -17.65 21.88 -8.89
CA THR A 85 -17.87 20.77 -9.81
C THR A 85 -18.59 19.65 -9.05
N LEU A 86 -19.68 19.17 -9.62
CA LEU A 86 -20.40 18.01 -9.12
C LEU A 86 -20.24 16.91 -10.17
N LEU A 87 -19.74 15.76 -9.76
CA LEU A 87 -19.68 14.54 -10.58
C LEU A 87 -20.70 13.56 -10.03
N GLU A 88 -21.54 13.01 -10.88
CA GLU A 88 -22.52 11.96 -10.53
C GLU A 88 -22.24 10.70 -11.35
N ALA A 89 -22.29 9.53 -10.69
CA ALA A 89 -22.02 8.24 -11.34
C ALA A 89 -22.92 8.00 -12.57
N LYS A 90 -24.17 8.42 -12.51
CA LYS A 90 -25.15 8.30 -13.60
C LYS A 90 -24.75 9.05 -14.90
N GLU A 91 -23.97 10.15 -14.78
CA GLU A 91 -23.50 10.93 -15.94
C GLU A 91 -22.47 10.16 -16.77
N PHE A 92 -21.82 9.18 -16.15
CA PHE A 92 -20.80 8.32 -16.77
C PHE A 92 -21.34 6.92 -17.08
N ASN A 93 -22.65 6.67 -16.91
CA ASN A 93 -23.27 5.34 -16.99
C ASN A 93 -22.62 4.32 -16.03
N GLU A 94 -22.07 4.79 -14.92
CA GLU A 94 -21.42 3.96 -13.91
C GLU A 94 -22.36 3.73 -12.72
N LYS A 95 -22.23 2.56 -12.08
CA LYS A 95 -22.94 2.25 -10.83
C LYS A 95 -22.41 3.02 -9.63
N SER A 96 -21.15 3.41 -9.70
CA SER A 96 -20.44 4.11 -8.63
C SER A 96 -19.20 4.79 -9.19
N LEU A 97 -18.82 5.96 -8.66
CA LEU A 97 -17.54 6.63 -8.96
C LEU A 97 -16.38 6.02 -8.19
N GLY A 98 -16.68 5.28 -7.15
CA GLY A 98 -15.70 4.64 -6.27
C GLY A 98 -16.38 4.04 -5.03
N PHE A 99 -15.57 3.65 -4.06
CA PHE A 99 -16.04 2.91 -2.88
C PHE A 99 -15.32 3.39 -1.63
N ILE A 100 -16.06 3.53 -0.54
CA ILE A 100 -15.49 3.75 0.79
C ILE A 100 -15.34 2.41 1.49
N VAL A 101 -14.15 2.12 1.99
CA VAL A 101 -13.84 0.93 2.80
C VAL A 101 -13.15 1.35 4.09
N SER A 102 -13.31 0.56 5.15
CA SER A 102 -12.48 0.69 6.36
C SER A 102 -11.05 0.26 6.05
N TYR A 103 -10.05 1.07 6.45
CA TYR A 103 -8.64 0.70 6.31
C TYR A 103 -8.34 -0.60 7.06
N GLY A 104 -8.86 -0.74 8.29
CA GLY A 104 -8.66 -1.94 9.10
C GLY A 104 -9.24 -3.20 8.45
N ASP A 105 -10.45 -3.13 7.86
CA ASP A 105 -11.06 -4.26 7.16
C ASP A 105 -10.25 -4.66 5.92
N LEU A 106 -9.78 -3.66 5.16
CA LEU A 106 -8.91 -3.90 4.01
C LEU A 106 -7.61 -4.59 4.43
N MET A 107 -6.93 -4.05 5.45
CA MET A 107 -5.69 -4.61 5.96
C MET A 107 -5.87 -6.04 6.48
N LYS A 108 -6.90 -6.28 7.29
CA LYS A 108 -7.22 -7.61 7.79
C LYS A 108 -7.40 -8.61 6.65
N THR A 109 -8.19 -8.24 5.63
CA THR A 109 -8.48 -9.14 4.51
C THR A 109 -7.24 -9.43 3.66
N LEU A 110 -6.37 -8.43 3.45
CA LEU A 110 -5.11 -8.59 2.74
C LEU A 110 -4.12 -9.49 3.50
N ILE A 111 -3.99 -9.29 4.80
CA ILE A 111 -3.09 -10.11 5.63
C ILE A 111 -3.57 -11.56 5.69
N GLU A 112 -4.88 -11.80 5.87
CA GLU A 112 -5.45 -13.15 5.79
C GLU A 112 -5.19 -13.84 4.43
N LYS A 113 -5.03 -13.06 3.36
CA LYS A 113 -4.66 -13.59 2.04
C LYS A 113 -3.17 -13.94 1.99
N ILE A 114 -2.30 -13.06 2.50
CA ILE A 114 -0.84 -13.28 2.59
C ILE A 114 -0.51 -14.52 3.41
N GLU A 115 -1.16 -14.73 4.56
CA GLU A 115 -0.92 -15.88 5.44
C GLU A 115 -1.16 -17.24 4.78
N LYS A 116 -1.86 -17.26 3.64
CA LYS A 116 -2.09 -18.48 2.84
C LYS A 116 -1.02 -18.71 1.77
N LEU A 117 -0.07 -17.80 1.63
CA LEU A 117 0.98 -17.86 0.63
C LEU A 117 2.29 -18.35 1.28
N ASN A 118 2.81 -19.49 0.83
CA ASN A 118 3.98 -20.12 1.45
C ASN A 118 5.31 -19.38 1.20
N ASN A 119 5.35 -18.52 0.20
CA ASN A 119 6.56 -17.82 -0.25
C ASN A 119 6.55 -16.31 -0.01
N VAL A 120 5.54 -15.82 0.69
CA VAL A 120 5.42 -14.41 1.11
C VAL A 120 5.41 -14.33 2.63
N GLU A 121 6.29 -13.51 3.20
CA GLU A 121 6.43 -13.35 4.64
C GLU A 121 6.36 -11.86 5.01
N VAL A 122 5.59 -11.52 6.05
CA VAL A 122 5.57 -10.15 6.61
C VAL A 122 6.35 -10.13 7.93
N ILE A 123 7.39 -9.32 7.96
CA ILE A 123 8.25 -9.13 9.14
C ILE A 123 7.86 -7.81 9.80
N TYR A 124 7.07 -7.91 10.85
CA TYR A 124 6.58 -6.75 11.61
C TYR A 124 7.64 -6.18 12.56
N GLU A 125 7.37 -4.98 13.09
CA GLU A 125 8.25 -4.24 14.02
C GLU A 125 9.68 -4.07 13.47
N THR A 126 9.81 -4.03 12.15
CA THR A 126 11.10 -3.98 11.45
C THR A 126 11.14 -2.80 10.50
N LYS A 127 11.96 -1.82 10.83
CA LYS A 127 12.15 -0.62 10.03
C LYS A 127 13.37 -0.76 9.13
N VAL A 128 13.22 -0.45 7.85
CA VAL A 128 14.35 -0.28 6.92
C VAL A 128 14.93 1.12 7.11
N THR A 129 16.22 1.20 7.44
CA THR A 129 16.91 2.48 7.70
C THR A 129 17.85 2.89 6.59
N LYS A 130 18.44 1.91 5.89
CA LYS A 130 19.36 2.14 4.77
C LYS A 130 19.08 1.19 3.63
N CYS A 131 19.35 1.67 2.41
CA CYS A 131 19.28 0.87 1.20
C CYS A 131 20.42 1.30 0.28
N PHE A 132 21.25 0.37 -0.15
CA PHE A 132 22.32 0.64 -1.11
C PHE A 132 22.50 -0.54 -2.06
N ASP A 133 22.94 -0.24 -3.27
CA ASP A 133 23.22 -1.20 -4.34
C ASP A 133 24.76 -1.32 -4.48
N ASP A 134 25.28 -2.54 -4.56
CA ASP A 134 26.68 -2.83 -4.82
C ASP A 134 26.93 -3.30 -6.27
N ASN A 135 26.00 -3.03 -7.19
CA ASN A 135 25.93 -3.46 -8.59
C ASN A 135 25.65 -4.96 -8.79
N SER A 136 25.45 -5.72 -7.74
CA SER A 136 25.06 -7.13 -7.81
C SER A 136 23.80 -7.43 -7.02
N LEU A 137 23.70 -6.85 -5.82
CA LEU A 137 22.58 -7.02 -4.91
C LEU A 137 22.25 -5.71 -4.20
N ILE A 138 20.99 -5.60 -3.79
CA ILE A 138 20.54 -4.49 -2.96
C ILE A 138 20.62 -4.91 -1.49
N HIS A 139 21.29 -4.10 -0.70
CA HIS A 139 21.49 -4.30 0.72
C HIS A 139 20.54 -3.40 1.52
N LEU A 140 19.80 -4.00 2.45
CA LEU A 140 18.88 -3.32 3.35
C LEU A 140 19.39 -3.43 4.78
N SER A 141 19.54 -2.30 5.47
CA SER A 141 19.75 -2.27 6.92
C SER A 141 18.40 -2.24 7.62
N LEU A 142 18.12 -3.29 8.37
CA LEU A 142 16.88 -3.48 9.11
C LEU A 142 17.13 -3.20 10.59
N GLN A 143 16.28 -2.40 11.18
CA GLN A 143 16.28 -2.12 12.62
C GLN A 143 15.02 -2.73 13.24
N ASN A 144 15.20 -3.65 14.17
CA ASN A 144 14.16 -4.21 15.02
C ASN A 144 14.58 -4.03 16.48
N LYS A 145 13.80 -3.24 17.25
CA LYS A 145 14.08 -2.89 18.65
C LYS A 145 15.53 -2.45 18.85
N ASN A 146 16.43 -3.36 19.25
CA ASN A 146 17.84 -3.07 19.56
C ASN A 146 18.84 -3.73 18.61
N GLU A 147 18.36 -4.45 17.60
CA GLU A 147 19.22 -5.17 16.66
C GLU A 147 19.18 -4.53 15.29
N THR A 148 20.34 -4.42 14.66
CA THR A 148 20.47 -4.06 13.25
C THR A 148 20.94 -5.29 12.49
N LYS A 149 20.21 -5.67 11.44
CA LYS A 149 20.56 -6.78 10.55
C LYS A 149 20.67 -6.26 9.12
N VAL A 150 21.56 -6.86 8.33
CA VAL A 150 21.68 -6.57 6.91
C VAL A 150 21.04 -7.72 6.12
N PHE A 151 20.19 -7.36 5.19
CA PHE A 151 19.54 -8.29 4.26
C PHE A 151 19.94 -7.95 2.82
N GLN A 152 19.97 -8.98 1.98
CA GLN A 152 20.27 -8.87 0.55
C GLN A 152 19.07 -9.27 -0.27
N SER A 153 18.78 -8.52 -1.32
CA SER A 153 17.66 -8.76 -2.24
C SER A 153 18.05 -8.42 -3.68
N ASN A 154 17.45 -9.13 -4.63
CA ASN A 154 17.60 -8.82 -6.05
C ASN A 154 16.77 -7.60 -6.47
N LEU A 155 15.62 -7.39 -5.83
CA LEU A 155 14.68 -6.31 -6.12
C LEU A 155 14.16 -5.70 -4.82
N VAL A 156 14.03 -4.38 -4.80
CA VAL A 156 13.40 -3.66 -3.69
C VAL A 156 12.24 -2.83 -4.19
N ILE A 157 11.08 -2.98 -3.54
CA ILE A 157 9.88 -2.19 -3.80
C ILE A 157 9.63 -1.28 -2.61
N LEU A 158 9.55 0.03 -2.87
CA LEU A 158 9.24 1.03 -1.86
C LEU A 158 7.73 1.30 -1.83
N ALA A 159 7.08 0.90 -0.75
CA ALA A 159 5.63 1.01 -0.52
C ALA A 159 5.30 1.58 0.88
N ASP A 160 6.20 2.39 1.45
CA ASP A 160 6.13 2.94 2.82
C ASP A 160 5.23 4.18 2.97
N GLY A 161 4.58 4.61 1.87
CA GLY A 161 3.77 5.81 1.84
C GLY A 161 4.58 7.12 1.83
N ALA A 162 5.87 7.06 1.49
CA ALA A 162 6.82 8.18 1.43
C ALA A 162 6.98 8.92 2.77
N ASN A 163 6.82 8.22 3.89
CA ASN A 163 6.89 8.81 5.22
C ASN A 163 8.29 8.82 5.83
N ASP A 164 9.15 7.89 5.44
CA ASP A 164 10.47 7.72 6.02
C ASP A 164 11.59 8.06 5.03
N LYS A 165 12.62 8.76 5.53
CA LYS A 165 13.87 8.90 4.79
C LYS A 165 14.69 7.63 5.01
N ILE A 166 14.89 6.88 3.95
CA ILE A 166 15.79 5.73 3.93
C ILE A 166 17.13 6.23 3.37
N GLU A 167 18.20 6.09 4.14
CA GLU A 167 19.55 6.48 3.72
C GLU A 167 19.97 5.68 2.48
N GLY A 168 20.50 6.34 1.47
CA GLY A 168 20.90 5.73 0.21
C GLY A 168 19.79 5.64 -0.85
N LEU A 169 18.53 5.97 -0.52
CA LEU A 169 17.47 6.14 -1.51
C LEU A 169 17.26 7.63 -1.79
N GLU A 170 17.78 8.10 -2.91
CA GLU A 170 17.43 9.41 -3.45
C GLU A 170 16.15 9.28 -4.29
N LEU A 171 15.02 9.57 -3.67
CA LEU A 171 13.77 9.71 -4.43
C LEU A 171 13.89 10.97 -5.30
N GLN A 172 13.81 10.83 -6.60
CA GLN A 172 13.69 11.98 -7.50
C GLN A 172 12.44 12.75 -7.09
N LYS A 173 12.63 14.00 -6.64
CA LYS A 173 11.49 14.88 -6.32
C LYS A 173 10.68 15.07 -7.59
N PRO A 174 9.34 14.89 -7.56
CA PRO A 174 8.54 15.17 -8.73
C PRO A 174 8.76 16.62 -9.16
N LEU A 175 8.88 16.86 -10.47
CA LEU A 175 9.07 18.17 -11.08
C LEU A 175 7.94 19.17 -10.72
N PHE A 176 6.80 18.68 -10.23
CA PHE A 176 5.66 19.46 -9.81
C PHE A 176 5.25 19.08 -8.38
N SER A 177 5.39 19.98 -7.43
CA SER A 177 4.74 19.84 -6.14
C SER A 177 3.28 20.25 -6.31
N LEU A 178 2.36 19.31 -6.34
CA LEU A 178 0.95 19.60 -6.10
C LEU A 178 0.84 20.09 -4.66
N ARG A 179 0.46 21.36 -4.47
CA ARG A 179 0.08 21.86 -3.14
C ARG A 179 -1.05 20.95 -2.64
N LYS A 180 -0.83 20.30 -1.51
CA LYS A 180 -1.91 19.56 -0.82
C LYS A 180 -2.98 20.58 -0.46
N THR A 181 -4.08 20.55 -1.18
CA THR A 181 -5.29 21.25 -0.78
C THR A 181 -6.07 20.25 0.09
N TYR A 182 -6.17 20.54 1.37
CA TYR A 182 -7.02 19.75 2.27
C TYR A 182 -8.47 20.10 1.95
N ILE A 183 -9.27 19.07 1.75
CA ILE A 183 -10.74 19.15 1.66
C ILE A 183 -11.29 18.96 3.06
#